data_41e5533c3522ebb97be20e3437fda3d6
#
_entry.id   41e5533c3522ebb97be20e3437fda3d6
#
_cell.length_a   1.000
_cell.length_b   1.000
_cell.length_c   1.000
_cell.angle_alpha   90.00
_cell.angle_beta   90.00
_cell.angle_gamma   90.00
#
_symmetry.space_group_name_H-M   'P 1'
#
loop_
_entity.id
_entity.type
_entity.pdbx_description
1 polymer ?
#
loop_
_entity_poly.entity_id
_entity_poly.type
_entity_poly.pdbx_seq_one_letter_code
_entity_poly.pdbx_strand_id
1 'polypeptide(L)'
;MAGSGEDGITYQSALALLGATDVALIDDAVNALAAADRSGMFGTIERVIAAGHDPRRFTSDLLDRFRDLIMLQSVKDAADTGLVDAPDDQMERMIAQAKELGPATATRFADVLSTGLKDMRGATSPRLLLEIMSARMLLPATDDSYEALLQRVEQLERGVGSNISLNTPARQNAAM
;
A
#
# COMPACT_ATOMS: atom_id res chain seq x y z
N MET A 1 -34.24 37.74 -16.69
CA MET A 1 -33.44 37.95 -15.51
C MET A 1 -32.75 36.62 -15.24
N ALA A 2 -31.50 36.50 -15.72
CA ALA A 2 -30.70 35.30 -15.61
C ALA A 2 -30.12 35.22 -14.21
N GLY A 3 -30.43 34.15 -13.47
CA GLY A 3 -29.77 33.81 -12.25
C GLY A 3 -28.46 33.07 -12.57
N SER A 4 -27.34 33.75 -12.48
CA SER A 4 -26.02 33.13 -12.49
C SER A 4 -25.86 32.31 -11.24
N GLY A 5 -25.98 31.00 -11.35
CA GLY A 5 -25.49 30.06 -10.34
C GLY A 5 -23.97 30.01 -10.43
N GLU A 6 -23.28 30.81 -9.65
CA GLU A 6 -21.86 30.60 -9.37
C GLU A 6 -21.75 29.38 -8.42
N ASP A 7 -21.74 28.21 -9.01
CA ASP A 7 -21.30 26.99 -8.27
C ASP A 7 -19.78 27.05 -8.09
N GLY A 8 -19.33 27.97 -7.26
CA GLY A 8 -17.99 27.97 -6.73
C GLY A 8 -17.81 26.70 -5.89
N ILE A 9 -16.71 25.98 -6.12
CA ILE A 9 -16.30 24.85 -5.29
C ILE A 9 -16.29 25.33 -3.84
N THR A 10 -17.17 24.78 -3.00
CA THR A 10 -17.21 25.16 -1.58
C THR A 10 -15.92 24.69 -0.92
N TYR A 11 -15.49 25.36 0.15
CA TYR A 11 -14.32 24.96 0.93
C TYR A 11 -14.40 23.49 1.39
N GLN A 12 -15.60 23.03 1.77
CA GLN A 12 -15.83 21.62 2.14
C GLN A 12 -15.68 20.67 0.96
N SER A 13 -16.17 21.05 -0.23
CA SER A 13 -15.99 20.25 -1.45
C SER A 13 -14.51 20.21 -1.87
N ALA A 14 -13.78 21.30 -1.72
CA ALA A 14 -12.35 21.35 -1.98
C ALA A 14 -11.56 20.45 -1.00
N LEU A 15 -11.88 20.47 0.30
CA LEU A 15 -11.29 19.59 1.29
C LEU A 15 -11.57 18.10 1.02
N ALA A 16 -12.82 17.78 0.63
CA ALA A 16 -13.20 16.41 0.29
C ALA A 16 -12.45 15.90 -0.96
N LEU A 17 -12.30 16.77 -1.98
CA LEU A 17 -11.55 16.44 -3.20
C LEU A 17 -10.05 16.24 -2.90
N LEU A 18 -9.45 17.10 -2.07
CA LEU A 18 -8.05 16.96 -1.66
C LEU A 18 -7.83 15.68 -0.85
N GLY A 19 -8.71 15.39 0.12
CA GLY A 19 -8.64 14.17 0.91
C GLY A 19 -8.82 12.89 0.06
N ALA A 20 -9.73 12.90 -0.92
CA ALA A 20 -9.91 11.78 -1.83
C ALA A 20 -8.68 11.55 -2.73
N THR A 21 -7.98 12.62 -3.14
CA THR A 21 -6.75 12.53 -3.92
C THR A 21 -5.62 11.93 -3.08
N ASP A 22 -5.49 12.33 -1.82
CA ASP A 22 -4.49 11.78 -0.89
C ASP A 22 -4.70 10.27 -0.68
N VAL A 23 -5.95 9.84 -0.45
CA VAL A 23 -6.30 8.42 -0.29
C VAL A 23 -5.99 7.62 -1.55
N ALA A 24 -6.28 8.14 -2.74
CA ALA A 24 -5.99 7.45 -3.99
C ALA A 24 -4.48 7.27 -4.22
N LEU A 25 -3.67 8.26 -3.88
CA LEU A 25 -2.20 8.15 -3.97
C LEU A 25 -1.63 7.11 -2.99
N ILE A 26 -2.21 7.00 -1.79
CA ILE A 26 -1.84 5.95 -0.83
C ILE A 26 -2.24 4.57 -1.35
N ASP A 27 -3.47 4.41 -1.89
CA ASP A 27 -3.92 3.15 -2.48
C ASP A 27 -3.01 2.71 -3.63
N ASP A 28 -2.65 3.63 -4.53
CA ASP A 28 -1.74 3.35 -5.65
C ASP A 28 -0.35 2.93 -5.18
N ALA A 29 0.20 3.57 -4.14
CA ALA A 29 1.49 3.19 -3.56
C ALA A 29 1.45 1.79 -2.94
N VAL A 30 0.41 1.48 -2.16
CA VAL A 30 0.24 0.15 -1.54
C VAL A 30 0.11 -0.93 -2.62
N ASN A 31 -0.71 -0.70 -3.64
CA ASN A 31 -0.91 -1.65 -4.74
C ASN A 31 0.39 -1.87 -5.53
N ALA A 32 1.14 -0.81 -5.82
CA ALA A 32 2.44 -0.91 -6.49
C ALA A 32 3.47 -1.70 -5.65
N LEU A 33 3.49 -1.48 -4.34
CA LEU A 33 4.36 -2.22 -3.42
C LEU A 33 3.96 -3.69 -3.29
N ALA A 34 2.66 -4.00 -3.23
CA ALA A 34 2.16 -5.36 -3.17
C ALA A 34 2.49 -6.15 -4.45
N ALA A 35 2.38 -5.49 -5.61
CA ALA A 35 2.72 -6.08 -6.92
C ALA A 35 4.23 -6.05 -7.23
N ALA A 36 5.07 -5.50 -6.35
CA ALA A 36 6.49 -5.21 -6.60
C ALA A 36 6.72 -4.39 -7.90
N ASP A 37 5.74 -3.53 -8.24
CA ASP A 37 5.79 -2.66 -9.42
C ASP A 37 6.62 -1.40 -9.13
N ARG A 38 7.88 -1.45 -9.57
CA ARG A 38 8.82 -0.34 -9.42
C ARG A 38 8.35 0.91 -10.16
N SER A 39 7.87 0.73 -11.39
CA SER A 39 7.42 1.84 -12.23
C SER A 39 6.21 2.54 -11.63
N GLY A 40 5.22 1.77 -11.17
CA GLY A 40 4.03 2.26 -10.48
C GLY A 40 4.36 3.03 -9.21
N MET A 41 5.26 2.51 -8.36
CA MET A 41 5.65 3.17 -7.12
C MET A 41 6.35 4.52 -7.37
N PHE A 42 7.38 4.56 -8.25
CA PHE A 42 8.07 5.81 -8.55
C PHE A 42 7.16 6.80 -9.30
N GLY A 43 6.27 6.32 -10.17
CA GLY A 43 5.24 7.14 -10.80
C GLY A 43 4.27 7.76 -9.78
N THR A 44 3.93 7.05 -8.72
CA THR A 44 3.12 7.58 -7.62
C THR A 44 3.86 8.67 -6.86
N ILE A 45 5.15 8.49 -6.57
CA ILE A 45 5.98 9.53 -5.92
C ILE A 45 6.01 10.81 -6.79
N GLU A 46 6.21 10.68 -8.10
CA GLU A 46 6.17 11.83 -9.00
C GLU A 46 4.82 12.58 -8.94
N ARG A 47 3.70 11.85 -8.88
CA ARG A 47 2.36 12.46 -8.73
C ARG A 47 2.20 13.17 -7.40
N VAL A 48 2.70 12.59 -6.29
CA VAL A 48 2.71 13.21 -4.95
C VAL A 48 3.43 14.56 -5.01
N ILE A 49 4.62 14.59 -5.61
CA ILE A 49 5.43 15.81 -5.73
C ILE A 49 4.77 16.83 -6.68
N ALA A 50 4.29 16.39 -7.84
CA ALA A 50 3.65 17.26 -8.83
C ALA A 50 2.35 17.89 -8.30
N ALA A 51 1.63 17.19 -7.41
CA ALA A 51 0.44 17.70 -6.73
C ALA A 51 0.78 18.66 -5.56
N GLY A 52 2.06 18.84 -5.23
CA GLY A 52 2.51 19.71 -4.14
C GLY A 52 2.32 19.12 -2.74
N HIS A 53 2.10 17.81 -2.62
CA HIS A 53 2.02 17.15 -1.32
C HIS A 53 3.41 17.07 -0.65
N ASP A 54 3.42 17.18 0.67
CA ASP A 54 4.62 17.02 1.48
C ASP A 54 5.04 15.54 1.54
N PRO A 55 6.28 15.17 1.09
CA PRO A 55 6.73 13.77 1.09
C PRO A 55 6.74 13.14 2.48
N ARG A 56 7.02 13.91 3.52
CA ARG A 56 7.01 13.41 4.89
C ARG A 56 5.59 13.09 5.37
N ARG A 57 4.63 13.97 5.06
CA ARG A 57 3.23 13.72 5.35
C ARG A 57 2.75 12.47 4.62
N PHE A 58 3.02 12.37 3.31
CA PHE A 58 2.70 11.18 2.53
C PHE A 58 3.30 9.90 3.13
N THR A 59 4.56 9.96 3.58
CA THR A 59 5.21 8.82 4.26
C THR A 59 4.51 8.44 5.56
N SER A 60 4.04 9.43 6.34
CA SER A 60 3.27 9.20 7.57
C SER A 60 1.93 8.53 7.28
N ASP A 61 1.19 9.06 6.29
CA ASP A 61 -0.10 8.53 5.89
C ASP A 61 0.02 7.09 5.32
N LEU A 62 1.12 6.82 4.61
CA LEU A 62 1.44 5.48 4.11
C LEU A 62 1.78 4.51 5.26
N LEU A 63 2.52 4.96 6.28
CA LEU A 63 2.80 4.16 7.48
C LEU A 63 1.51 3.86 8.26
N ASP A 64 0.62 4.83 8.42
CA ASP A 64 -0.69 4.62 9.05
C ASP A 64 -1.52 3.59 8.27
N ARG A 65 -1.50 3.62 6.94
CA ARG A 65 -2.14 2.60 6.11
C ARG A 65 -1.55 1.20 6.38
N PHE A 66 -0.22 1.04 6.43
CA PHE A 66 0.38 -0.27 6.73
C PHE A 66 0.04 -0.75 8.15
N ARG A 67 -0.03 0.13 9.14
CA ARG A 67 -0.53 -0.21 10.48
C ARG A 67 -1.94 -0.80 10.40
N ASP A 68 -2.83 -0.15 9.68
CA ASP A 68 -4.21 -0.61 9.53
C ASP A 68 -4.29 -1.97 8.81
N LEU A 69 -3.48 -2.18 7.76
CA LEU A 69 -3.38 -3.47 7.07
C LEU A 69 -2.89 -4.58 8.00
N ILE A 70 -1.89 -4.30 8.85
CA ILE A 70 -1.39 -5.24 9.86
C ILE A 70 -2.49 -5.57 10.88
N MET A 71 -3.28 -4.58 11.32
CA MET A 71 -4.41 -4.80 12.22
C MET A 71 -5.47 -5.71 11.58
N LEU A 72 -5.84 -5.44 10.31
CA LEU A 72 -6.79 -6.27 9.55
C LEU A 72 -6.31 -7.72 9.35
N GLN A 73 -5.00 -7.94 9.30
CA GLN A 73 -4.41 -9.28 9.18
C GLN A 73 -4.32 -10.01 10.51
N SER A 74 -4.07 -9.28 11.60
CA SER A 74 -3.72 -9.85 12.90
C SER A 74 -4.92 -10.06 13.82
N VAL A 75 -5.96 -9.22 13.67
CA VAL A 75 -7.13 -9.23 14.54
C VAL A 75 -8.35 -9.67 13.73
N LYS A 76 -8.93 -10.80 14.14
CA LYS A 76 -10.20 -11.24 13.58
C LYS A 76 -11.27 -10.18 13.89
N ASP A 77 -12.05 -9.82 12.88
CA ASP A 77 -13.11 -8.82 13.00
C ASP A 77 -12.61 -7.38 13.32
N ALA A 78 -11.37 -7.04 12.94
CA ALA A 78 -10.78 -5.70 13.16
C ALA A 78 -11.63 -4.58 12.54
N ALA A 79 -12.27 -4.83 11.41
CA ALA A 79 -13.17 -3.89 10.74
C ALA A 79 -14.45 -3.65 11.57
N ASP A 80 -15.01 -4.71 12.17
CA ASP A 80 -16.28 -4.66 12.92
C ASP A 80 -16.09 -4.08 14.33
N THR A 81 -14.89 -4.20 14.90
CA THR A 81 -14.56 -3.73 16.25
C THR A 81 -14.16 -2.26 16.32
N GLY A 82 -14.06 -1.57 15.18
CA GLY A 82 -13.63 -0.17 15.11
C GLY A 82 -12.14 0.04 15.40
N LEU A 83 -11.31 -1.00 15.34
CA LEU A 83 -9.85 -0.89 15.43
C LEU A 83 -9.25 -0.19 14.21
N VAL A 84 -9.92 -0.34 13.07
CA VAL A 84 -9.64 0.38 11.84
C VAL A 84 -10.92 1.13 11.46
N ASP A 85 -10.81 2.45 11.34
CA ASP A 85 -11.93 3.33 10.99
C ASP A 85 -11.73 3.86 9.57
N ALA A 86 -12.56 3.42 8.65
CA ALA A 86 -12.53 3.84 7.26
C ALA A 86 -13.95 3.72 6.65
N PRO A 87 -14.29 4.53 5.62
CA PRO A 87 -15.50 4.33 4.83
C PRO A 87 -15.55 2.92 4.22
N ASP A 88 -16.77 2.40 4.02
CA ASP A 88 -16.98 1.00 3.58
C ASP A 88 -16.19 0.64 2.31
N ASP A 89 -16.21 1.54 1.31
CA ASP A 89 -15.49 1.34 0.04
C ASP A 89 -13.96 1.33 0.22
N GLN A 90 -13.44 2.12 1.15
CA GLN A 90 -12.04 2.12 1.51
C GLN A 90 -11.68 0.86 2.32
N MET A 91 -12.55 0.44 3.24
CA MET A 91 -12.36 -0.78 4.02
C MET A 91 -12.25 -2.02 3.12
N GLU A 92 -13.13 -2.14 2.11
CA GLU A 92 -13.07 -3.24 1.14
C GLU A 92 -11.72 -3.28 0.40
N ARG A 93 -11.22 -2.11 -0.05
CA ARG A 93 -9.89 -2.02 -0.68
C ARG A 93 -8.77 -2.42 0.27
N MET A 94 -8.81 -1.95 1.50
CA MET A 94 -7.80 -2.26 2.52
C MET A 94 -7.78 -3.77 2.86
N ILE A 95 -8.92 -4.41 2.96
CA ILE A 95 -9.01 -5.87 3.17
C ILE A 95 -8.38 -6.63 1.98
N ALA A 96 -8.63 -6.18 0.75
CA ALA A 96 -8.00 -6.78 -0.43
C ALA A 96 -6.48 -6.59 -0.42
N GLN A 97 -6.00 -5.38 -0.14
CA GLN A 97 -4.57 -5.05 0.00
C GLN A 97 -3.89 -5.88 1.10
N ALA A 98 -4.55 -6.05 2.25
CA ALA A 98 -4.06 -6.85 3.36
C ALA A 98 -3.85 -8.31 2.96
N LYS A 99 -4.78 -8.89 2.20
CA LYS A 99 -4.68 -10.29 1.71
C LYS A 99 -3.55 -10.46 0.70
N GLU A 100 -3.34 -9.47 -0.16
CA GLU A 100 -2.33 -9.53 -1.22
C GLU A 100 -0.92 -9.36 -0.66
N LEU A 101 -0.74 -8.48 0.33
CA LEU A 101 0.58 -8.10 0.82
C LEU A 101 1.23 -9.15 1.73
N GLY A 102 0.45 -9.80 2.59
CA GLY A 102 0.93 -10.69 3.65
C GLY A 102 1.52 -9.95 4.87
N PRO A 103 1.44 -10.57 6.08
CA PRO A 103 1.77 -9.88 7.33
C PRO A 103 3.26 -9.57 7.49
N ALA A 104 4.18 -10.46 7.10
CA ALA A 104 5.62 -10.22 7.21
C ALA A 104 6.06 -9.08 6.28
N THR A 105 5.52 -9.02 5.07
CA THR A 105 5.79 -7.95 4.11
C THR A 105 5.26 -6.61 4.60
N ALA A 106 4.03 -6.57 5.11
CA ALA A 106 3.42 -5.36 5.66
C ALA A 106 4.23 -4.81 6.85
N THR A 107 4.64 -5.68 7.77
CA THR A 107 5.45 -5.31 8.95
C THR A 107 6.81 -4.76 8.53
N ARG A 108 7.50 -5.42 7.59
CA ARG A 108 8.77 -4.92 7.06
C ARG A 108 8.64 -3.55 6.42
N PHE A 109 7.58 -3.32 5.64
CA PHE A 109 7.35 -2.00 5.02
C PHE A 109 7.07 -0.93 6.06
N ALA A 110 6.28 -1.24 7.08
CA ALA A 110 6.03 -0.34 8.21
C ALA A 110 7.33 0.03 8.95
N ASP A 111 8.26 -0.92 9.15
CA ASP A 111 9.55 -0.67 9.78
C ASP A 111 10.45 0.25 8.94
N VAL A 112 10.54 -0.01 7.63
CA VAL A 112 11.29 0.85 6.69
C VAL A 112 10.75 2.28 6.72
N LEU A 113 9.43 2.47 6.68
CA LEU A 113 8.79 3.79 6.72
C LEU A 113 8.97 4.48 8.08
N SER A 114 8.81 3.75 9.19
CA SER A 114 9.02 4.27 10.55
C SER A 114 10.44 4.80 10.76
N THR A 115 11.44 4.04 10.28
CA THR A 115 12.84 4.45 10.34
C THR A 115 13.09 5.66 9.46
N GLY A 116 12.60 5.64 8.22
CA GLY A 116 12.76 6.76 7.28
C GLY A 116 12.08 8.05 7.73
N LEU A 117 10.94 7.98 8.43
CA LEU A 117 10.28 9.15 9.01
C LEU A 117 11.14 9.86 10.07
N LYS A 118 11.93 9.10 10.84
CA LYS A 118 12.91 9.67 11.79
C LYS A 118 14.02 10.40 11.05
N ASP A 119 14.53 9.79 9.96
CA ASP A 119 15.58 10.35 9.12
C ASP A 119 15.11 11.60 8.36
N MET A 120 13.82 11.67 8.00
CA MET A 120 13.22 12.85 7.35
C MET A 120 13.15 14.07 8.26
N ARG A 121 13.32 13.92 9.59
CA ARG A 121 13.27 15.04 10.52
C ARG A 121 14.54 15.90 10.36
N GLY A 122 14.37 17.08 9.77
CA GLY A 122 15.47 18.01 9.50
C GLY A 122 16.27 17.69 8.23
N ALA A 123 15.80 16.74 7.41
CA ALA A 123 16.45 16.43 6.14
C ALA A 123 16.27 17.59 5.13
N THR A 124 17.32 17.84 4.35
CA THR A 124 17.29 18.85 3.27
C THR A 124 16.53 18.37 2.03
N SER A 125 16.35 17.06 1.87
CA SER A 125 15.65 16.47 0.73
C SER A 125 14.73 15.31 1.16
N PRO A 126 13.53 15.60 1.71
CA PRO A 126 12.56 14.55 2.07
C PRO A 126 12.12 13.68 0.88
N ARG A 127 12.05 14.25 -0.32
CA ARG A 127 11.75 13.52 -1.57
C ARG A 127 12.76 12.38 -1.79
N LEU A 128 14.05 12.67 -1.72
CA LEU A 128 15.11 11.67 -1.93
C LEU A 128 15.01 10.53 -0.91
N LEU A 129 14.68 10.84 0.35
CA LEU A 129 14.49 9.82 1.38
C LEU A 129 13.29 8.93 1.07
N LEU A 130 12.18 9.50 0.59
CA LEU A 130 11.00 8.73 0.16
C LEU A 130 11.36 7.78 -1.00
N GLU A 131 12.11 8.26 -2.00
CA GLU A 131 12.59 7.44 -3.12
C GLU A 131 13.48 6.28 -2.65
N ILE A 132 14.42 6.54 -1.71
CA ILE A 132 15.30 5.51 -1.14
C ILE A 132 14.51 4.48 -0.34
N MET A 133 13.54 4.90 0.50
CA MET A 133 12.67 3.97 1.24
C MET A 133 11.87 3.10 0.29
N SER A 134 11.30 3.68 -0.76
CA SER A 134 10.55 2.95 -1.78
C SER A 134 11.42 1.92 -2.49
N ALA A 135 12.65 2.27 -2.83
CA ALA A 135 13.62 1.33 -3.40
C ALA A 135 13.92 0.17 -2.44
N ARG A 136 14.11 0.45 -1.13
CA ARG A 136 14.33 -0.60 -0.11
C ARG A 136 13.14 -1.53 0.04
N MET A 137 11.91 -1.03 -0.02
CA MET A 137 10.69 -1.85 0.06
C MET A 137 10.55 -2.74 -1.18
N LEU A 138 10.91 -2.25 -2.37
CA LEU A 138 10.82 -2.98 -3.65
C LEU A 138 11.95 -3.98 -3.88
N LEU A 139 13.06 -3.87 -3.15
CA LEU A 139 14.14 -4.84 -3.20
C LEU A 139 13.78 -6.07 -2.35
N PRO A 140 14.18 -7.27 -2.78
CA PRO A 140 14.11 -8.44 -1.91
C PRO A 140 14.90 -8.16 -0.62
N ALA A 141 14.38 -8.67 0.49
CA ALA A 141 15.11 -8.59 1.74
C ALA A 141 16.47 -9.32 1.59
N THR A 142 17.56 -8.57 1.70
CA THR A 142 18.93 -9.08 1.50
C THR A 142 19.68 -9.32 2.81
N ASP A 143 19.06 -8.92 3.92
CA ASP A 143 19.59 -9.17 5.26
C ASP A 143 19.15 -10.54 5.78
N ASP A 144 19.96 -11.14 6.63
CA ASP A 144 19.68 -12.43 7.28
C ASP A 144 18.73 -12.29 8.48
N SER A 145 17.93 -11.22 8.51
CA SER A 145 16.92 -11.03 9.56
C SER A 145 15.80 -12.07 9.45
N TYR A 146 15.21 -12.41 10.58
CA TYR A 146 14.08 -13.34 10.64
C TYR A 146 12.89 -12.86 9.80
N GLU A 147 12.63 -11.56 9.80
CA GLU A 147 11.59 -10.91 9.00
C GLU A 147 11.82 -11.04 7.50
N ALA A 148 13.09 -10.91 7.08
CA ALA A 148 13.49 -11.11 5.69
C ALA A 148 13.29 -12.56 5.23
N LEU A 149 13.60 -13.52 6.07
CA LEU A 149 13.36 -14.94 5.80
C LEU A 149 11.86 -15.24 5.72
N LEU A 150 11.05 -14.74 6.64
CA LEU A 150 9.59 -14.89 6.59
C LEU A 150 9.00 -14.30 5.31
N GLN A 151 9.43 -13.10 4.91
CA GLN A 151 8.97 -12.49 3.67
C GLN A 151 9.31 -13.34 2.44
N ARG A 152 10.50 -13.94 2.40
CA ARG A 152 10.91 -14.85 1.30
C ARG A 152 10.06 -16.11 1.28
N VAL A 153 9.72 -16.67 2.45
CA VAL A 153 8.82 -17.82 2.55
C VAL A 153 7.43 -17.44 2.04
N GLU A 154 6.85 -16.34 2.46
CA GLU A 154 5.55 -15.86 1.98
C GLU A 154 5.52 -15.65 0.46
N GLN A 155 6.60 -15.13 -0.12
CA GLN A 155 6.70 -14.96 -1.57
C GLN A 155 6.75 -16.31 -2.32
N LEU A 156 7.47 -17.29 -1.77
CA LEU A 156 7.54 -18.63 -2.33
C LEU A 156 6.20 -19.36 -2.24
N GLU A 157 5.50 -19.27 -1.12
CA GLU A 157 4.17 -19.87 -0.94
C GLU A 157 3.15 -19.30 -1.93
N ARG A 158 3.17 -17.99 -2.17
CA ARG A 158 2.32 -17.35 -3.18
C ARG A 158 2.68 -17.79 -4.60
N GLY A 159 3.99 -17.93 -4.91
CA GLY A 159 4.46 -18.42 -6.20
C GLY A 159 4.13 -19.89 -6.46
N VAL A 160 4.21 -20.73 -5.44
CA VAL A 160 3.86 -22.16 -5.51
C VAL A 160 2.35 -22.35 -5.66
N GLY A 161 1.54 -21.53 -4.96
CA GLY A 161 0.07 -21.56 -5.08
C GLY A 161 -0.42 -21.26 -6.48
N SER A 162 0.22 -20.34 -7.20
CA SER A 162 -0.11 -20.01 -8.59
C SER A 162 0.30 -21.08 -9.61
N ASN A 163 1.33 -21.88 -9.32
CA ASN A 163 1.79 -22.95 -10.24
C ASN A 163 1.04 -24.27 -10.05
N ILE A 164 0.44 -24.54 -8.89
CA ILE A 164 -0.30 -25.80 -8.64
C ILE A 164 -1.63 -25.82 -9.41
N SER A 165 -2.21 -24.69 -9.76
CA SER A 165 -3.46 -24.61 -10.53
C SER A 165 -3.34 -25.00 -11.99
N LEU A 166 -2.14 -25.16 -12.55
CA LEU A 166 -1.92 -25.39 -13.98
C LEU A 166 -1.60 -26.84 -14.37
N ASN A 167 -1.50 -27.79 -13.44
CA ASN A 167 -1.08 -29.15 -13.76
C ASN A 167 -2.01 -30.22 -13.20
N THR A 168 -3.29 -30.19 -13.61
CA THR A 168 -4.17 -31.36 -13.49
C THR A 168 -4.10 -32.11 -14.81
N PRO A 169 -3.45 -33.28 -14.90
CA PRO A 169 -3.48 -34.08 -16.13
C PRO A 169 -4.90 -34.59 -16.32
N ALA A 170 -5.50 -34.24 -17.46
CA ALA A 170 -6.73 -34.84 -17.93
C ALA A 170 -6.56 -36.36 -18.00
N ARG A 171 -7.26 -37.10 -17.12
CA ARG A 171 -7.43 -38.55 -17.25
C ARG A 171 -8.15 -38.82 -18.57
N GLN A 172 -7.41 -39.26 -19.55
CA GLN A 172 -7.97 -39.93 -20.71
C GLN A 172 -8.54 -41.29 -20.26
N ASN A 173 -9.86 -41.37 -20.12
CA ASN A 173 -10.54 -42.65 -20.09
C ASN A 173 -10.49 -43.25 -21.51
N ALA A 174 -9.60 -44.19 -21.70
CA ALA A 174 -9.71 -45.17 -22.77
C ALA A 174 -10.75 -46.19 -22.32
N ALA A 175 -11.93 -46.16 -22.94
CA ALA A 175 -12.89 -47.26 -22.91
C ALA A 175 -12.65 -48.10 -24.14
N MET A 176 -12.33 -49.36 -23.93
CA MET A 176 -12.57 -50.44 -24.87
C MET A 176 -14.03 -50.82 -24.78
#